data_b65be9a246d89faf20a7e469c5aad98a
#
_entry.id   b65be9a246d89faf20a7e469c5aad98a
#
_cell.length_a   1.000
_cell.length_b   1.000
_cell.length_c   1.000
_cell.angle_alpha   90.00
_cell.angle_beta   90.00
_cell.angle_gamma   90.00
#
_symmetry.space_group_name_H-M   'P 1'
#
loop_
_entity.id
_entity.type
_entity.pdbx_description
1 polymer ?
#
loop_
_entity_poly.entity_id
_entity_poly.type
_entity_poly.pdbx_seq_one_letter_code
_entity_poly.pdbx_strand_id
1 'polypeptide(L)'
;MERAKRSVLKEAWAITRPYWFSEERWVARGLLVSVLVIILGQVWINVRLNSWRNDFYNSLQNYDRPEFFYQLGLFAVLAGAFIALFVYGVYLQQMLQIRWRRWMTEVYLREWLADKTYYRLQLKGDGTDNPDQRIAEDLNLFPAQTLNLSLGLLTNVVQAVSFSFILWNLSGPLDLPLGSLGTLTIPGYMFWAVLIYTGVATWLAIWLGRPLISLNFQQQRFEADFRFSLVRLRENTESVAFYGGEARELDIFAGRFANVFANFWAIMVRTRILGFAQNGTAQAAVVFPYLVAAPRYFAERLQLGAIQQVADAFIQLQGSLAFVITSYNDIANWKAVLDRLATFRDRVDEIKAAARAPQPIAVERAGKGVAVAALDLDLPDGRPLRKGIDFGVSPGEALLIRGPTGTGKSTLLRAIAGLWPFGRGRVRLDERRAFFIPQQSYIPLGSLRQALLYPDDGAAVPPEKLVGVLKKVGLEHLGPELDKVDMWAQRLSGGEQQRLAFARILLAEPAVIFLDEATASLDEAGQQALYQLLRDLPWHPTIISVGHRATLPQFHDRVFDLSPVAAAVA
;
A
#
# COMPACT_ATOMS: atom_id res chain seq x y z
N MET A 1 2.18 22.80 6.07
CA MET A 1 2.74 22.75 7.45
C MET A 1 3.94 21.81 7.43
N GLU A 2 5.12 22.32 7.75
CA GLU A 2 6.35 21.51 7.84
C GLU A 2 6.15 20.38 8.86
N ARG A 3 6.29 19.15 8.43
CA ARG A 3 6.39 17.99 9.33
C ARG A 3 7.56 18.25 10.27
N ALA A 4 7.29 18.48 11.55
CA ALA A 4 8.35 18.40 12.55
C ALA A 4 9.07 17.08 12.31
N LYS A 5 10.41 17.10 12.09
CA LYS A 5 11.26 15.92 11.80
C LYS A 5 11.11 14.88 12.91
N ARG A 6 10.06 14.06 12.86
CA ARG A 6 9.92 12.90 13.74
C ARG A 6 11.06 11.93 13.38
N SER A 7 11.72 11.40 14.39
CA SER A 7 12.74 10.35 14.17
C SER A 7 12.07 9.16 13.44
N VAL A 8 12.70 8.67 12.37
CA VAL A 8 12.24 7.52 11.56
C VAL A 8 11.87 6.33 12.46
N LEU A 9 12.67 6.07 13.49
CA LEU A 9 12.40 4.99 14.45
C LEU A 9 11.13 5.24 15.29
N LYS A 10 10.81 6.49 15.63
CA LYS A 10 9.57 6.80 16.35
C LYS A 10 8.34 6.60 15.48
N GLU A 11 8.40 6.96 14.19
CA GLU A 11 7.31 6.72 13.24
C GLU A 11 7.12 5.22 12.98
N ALA A 12 8.22 4.48 12.74
CA ALA A 12 8.16 3.02 12.61
C ALA A 12 7.55 2.37 13.85
N TRP A 13 7.95 2.79 15.04
CA TRP A 13 7.38 2.27 16.28
C TRP A 13 5.90 2.61 16.44
N ALA A 14 5.46 3.80 16.03
CA ALA A 14 4.05 4.20 16.10
C ALA A 14 3.16 3.32 15.21
N ILE A 15 3.67 2.83 14.06
CA ILE A 15 2.93 1.92 13.16
C ILE A 15 3.02 0.46 13.63
N THR A 16 4.18 0.03 14.16
CA THR A 16 4.39 -1.37 14.58
C THR A 16 3.80 -1.70 15.94
N ARG A 17 3.89 -0.76 16.90
CA ARG A 17 3.45 -0.98 18.29
C ARG A 17 2.04 -1.56 18.43
N PRO A 18 1.00 -1.05 17.72
CA PRO A 18 -0.36 -1.54 17.88
C PRO A 18 -0.51 -3.05 17.64
N TYR A 19 0.23 -3.62 16.68
CA TYR A 19 0.20 -5.06 16.42
C TYR A 19 0.70 -5.88 17.62
N TRP A 20 1.80 -5.46 18.24
CA TRP A 20 2.40 -6.16 19.36
C TRP A 20 1.58 -6.10 20.66
N PHE A 21 0.54 -5.26 20.71
CA PHE A 21 -0.40 -5.11 21.81
C PHE A 21 -1.85 -5.45 21.42
N SER A 22 -2.05 -6.00 20.20
CA SER A 22 -3.34 -6.41 19.66
C SER A 22 -3.86 -7.72 20.29
N GLU A 23 -4.97 -8.20 19.78
CA GLU A 23 -5.55 -9.49 20.15
C GLU A 23 -4.60 -10.66 19.82
N GLU A 24 -3.75 -10.52 18.78
CA GLU A 24 -2.73 -11.52 18.37
C GLU A 24 -1.41 -11.42 19.17
N ARG A 25 -1.30 -10.55 20.16
CA ARG A 25 -0.05 -10.25 20.89
C ARG A 25 0.74 -11.46 21.36
N TRP A 26 0.10 -12.49 21.88
CA TRP A 26 0.77 -13.66 22.41
C TRP A 26 1.35 -14.54 21.29
N VAL A 27 0.59 -14.75 20.22
CA VAL A 27 1.05 -15.51 19.05
C VAL A 27 2.18 -14.75 18.35
N ALA A 28 2.01 -13.44 18.15
CA ALA A 28 3.02 -12.60 17.51
C ALA A 28 4.34 -12.59 18.29
N ARG A 29 4.29 -12.40 19.60
CA ARG A 29 5.49 -12.43 20.48
C ARG A 29 6.12 -13.82 20.53
N GLY A 30 5.29 -14.87 20.61
CA GLY A 30 5.78 -16.24 20.59
C GLY A 30 6.53 -16.58 19.31
N LEU A 31 5.96 -16.20 18.15
CA LEU A 31 6.62 -16.37 16.85
C LEU A 31 7.92 -15.57 16.75
N LEU A 32 7.92 -14.31 17.20
CA LEU A 32 9.12 -13.48 17.21
C LEU A 32 10.22 -14.11 18.06
N VAL A 33 9.90 -14.53 19.29
CA VAL A 33 10.88 -15.19 20.18
C VAL A 33 11.41 -16.47 19.54
N SER A 34 10.54 -17.29 18.95
CA SER A 34 10.97 -18.52 18.25
C SER A 34 11.93 -18.22 17.10
N VAL A 35 11.63 -17.20 16.27
CA VAL A 35 12.53 -16.76 15.19
C VAL A 35 13.86 -16.26 15.74
N LEU A 36 13.85 -15.47 16.82
CA LEU A 36 15.07 -14.99 17.46
C LEU A 36 15.93 -16.13 18.01
N VAL A 37 15.34 -17.12 18.67
CA VAL A 37 16.06 -18.31 19.17
C VAL A 37 16.67 -19.09 18.01
N ILE A 38 15.94 -19.27 16.90
CA ILE A 38 16.44 -19.94 15.70
C ILE A 38 17.63 -19.18 15.11
N ILE A 39 17.54 -17.85 14.96
CA ILE A 39 18.65 -17.02 14.47
C ILE A 39 19.88 -17.15 15.34
N LEU A 40 19.74 -17.07 16.67
CA LEU A 40 20.85 -17.25 17.58
C LEU A 40 21.44 -18.65 17.49
N GLY A 41 20.59 -19.69 17.34
CA GLY A 41 21.02 -21.06 17.08
C GLY A 41 21.82 -21.20 15.78
N GLN A 42 21.40 -20.55 14.70
CA GLN A 42 22.14 -20.53 13.43
C GLN A 42 23.51 -19.86 13.59
N VAL A 43 23.58 -18.72 14.28
CA VAL A 43 24.87 -18.05 14.54
C VAL A 43 25.78 -18.94 15.40
N TRP A 44 25.22 -19.59 16.42
CA TRP A 44 25.98 -20.54 17.23
C TRP A 44 26.54 -21.71 16.40
N ILE A 45 25.74 -22.29 15.48
CA ILE A 45 26.20 -23.36 14.58
C ILE A 45 27.30 -22.80 13.65
N ASN A 46 27.19 -21.59 13.11
CA ASN A 46 28.22 -20.99 12.26
C ASN A 46 29.54 -20.83 13.01
N VAL A 47 29.48 -20.38 14.26
CA VAL A 47 30.68 -20.30 15.14
C VAL A 47 31.26 -21.70 15.38
N ARG A 48 30.41 -22.71 15.60
CA ARG A 48 30.86 -24.11 15.81
C ARG A 48 31.47 -24.72 14.54
N LEU A 49 30.87 -24.41 13.36
CA LEU A 49 31.42 -24.80 12.06
C LEU A 49 32.79 -24.15 11.77
N ASN A 50 32.99 -22.92 12.23
CA ASN A 50 34.29 -22.27 12.13
C ASN A 50 35.36 -23.02 12.97
N SER A 51 35.05 -23.43 14.20
CA SER A 51 35.94 -24.26 15.01
C SER A 51 36.13 -25.67 14.42
N TRP A 52 35.06 -26.29 13.89
CA TRP A 52 35.11 -27.57 13.21
C TRP A 52 36.10 -27.56 12.03
N ARG A 53 36.18 -26.47 11.26
CA ARG A 53 37.18 -26.36 10.18
C ARG A 53 38.59 -26.54 10.68
N ASN A 54 38.93 -25.92 11.81
CA ASN A 54 40.25 -26.09 12.41
C ASN A 54 40.56 -27.58 12.71
N ASP A 55 39.66 -28.26 13.39
CA ASP A 55 39.85 -29.63 13.81
C ASP A 55 39.88 -30.61 12.61
N PHE A 56 39.02 -30.39 11.62
CA PHE A 56 38.96 -31.15 10.38
C PHE A 56 40.24 -31.05 9.55
N TYR A 57 40.74 -29.83 9.31
CA TYR A 57 41.96 -29.65 8.51
C TYR A 57 43.21 -30.10 9.27
N ASN A 58 43.22 -29.98 10.59
CA ASN A 58 44.33 -30.53 11.39
C ASN A 58 44.35 -32.07 11.39
N SER A 59 43.20 -32.73 11.39
CA SER A 59 43.14 -34.20 11.25
C SER A 59 43.71 -34.68 9.90
N LEU A 60 43.50 -33.92 8.83
CA LEU A 60 44.10 -34.19 7.50
C LEU A 60 45.61 -33.94 7.50
N GLN A 61 46.07 -32.82 8.10
CA GLN A 61 47.49 -32.51 8.18
C GLN A 61 48.28 -33.55 8.97
N ASN A 62 47.68 -34.05 10.05
CA ASN A 62 48.29 -35.00 10.96
C ASN A 62 48.07 -36.47 10.56
N TYR A 63 47.36 -36.75 9.42
CA TYR A 63 46.98 -38.08 8.95
C TYR A 63 46.16 -38.88 9.98
N ASP A 64 45.41 -38.22 10.86
CA ASP A 64 44.59 -38.82 11.89
C ASP A 64 43.27 -39.31 11.31
N ARG A 65 43.23 -40.59 10.90
CA ARG A 65 42.08 -41.23 10.27
C ARG A 65 40.87 -41.33 11.20
N PRO A 66 40.97 -41.74 12.46
CA PRO A 66 39.84 -41.77 13.39
C PRO A 66 39.20 -40.40 13.56
N GLU A 67 39.97 -39.34 13.82
CA GLU A 67 39.49 -37.97 14.00
C GLU A 67 38.84 -37.43 12.73
N PHE A 68 39.40 -37.73 11.55
CA PHE A 68 38.80 -37.34 10.27
C PHE A 68 37.36 -37.85 10.11
N PHE A 69 37.10 -39.13 10.36
CA PHE A 69 35.74 -39.70 10.26
C PHE A 69 34.81 -39.16 11.34
N TYR A 70 35.32 -38.91 12.55
CA TYR A 70 34.55 -38.24 13.61
C TYR A 70 34.12 -36.86 13.19
N GLN A 71 35.02 -36.05 12.62
CA GLN A 71 34.71 -34.70 12.14
C GLN A 71 33.73 -34.72 10.97
N LEU A 72 33.76 -35.69 10.06
CA LEU A 72 32.75 -35.85 9.01
C LEU A 72 31.35 -36.09 9.61
N GLY A 73 31.27 -36.99 10.61
CA GLY A 73 30.02 -37.26 11.32
C GLY A 73 29.47 -36.00 12.02
N LEU A 74 30.36 -35.28 12.71
CA LEU A 74 30.00 -34.01 13.38
C LEU A 74 29.49 -32.94 12.39
N PHE A 75 30.14 -32.82 11.22
CA PHE A 75 29.68 -31.95 10.15
C PHE A 75 28.26 -32.28 9.68
N ALA A 76 27.98 -33.55 9.44
CA ALA A 76 26.67 -34.02 9.00
C ALA A 76 25.58 -33.63 10.00
N VAL A 77 25.83 -33.77 11.31
CA VAL A 77 24.91 -33.37 12.37
C VAL A 77 24.73 -31.84 12.41
N LEU A 78 25.83 -31.07 12.38
CA LEU A 78 25.76 -29.60 12.40
C LEU A 78 25.08 -29.03 11.16
N ALA A 79 25.38 -29.57 9.96
CA ALA A 79 24.77 -29.19 8.72
C ALA A 79 23.27 -29.51 8.70
N GLY A 80 22.88 -30.70 9.14
CA GLY A 80 21.46 -31.10 9.28
C GLY A 80 20.69 -30.18 10.23
N ALA A 81 21.27 -29.88 11.39
CA ALA A 81 20.70 -28.96 12.35
C ALA A 81 20.57 -27.52 11.77
N PHE A 82 21.62 -27.06 11.08
CA PHE A 82 21.59 -25.75 10.42
C PHE A 82 20.48 -25.65 9.38
N ILE A 83 20.36 -26.65 8.51
CA ILE A 83 19.32 -26.72 7.48
C ILE A 83 17.93 -26.70 8.12
N ALA A 84 17.72 -27.52 9.16
CA ALA A 84 16.45 -27.55 9.87
C ALA A 84 16.10 -26.19 10.48
N LEU A 85 17.04 -25.55 11.20
CA LEU A 85 16.84 -24.22 11.76
C LEU A 85 16.60 -23.16 10.68
N PHE A 86 17.31 -23.23 9.55
CA PHE A 86 17.13 -22.29 8.45
C PHE A 86 15.72 -22.40 7.86
N VAL A 87 15.28 -23.60 7.51
CA VAL A 87 13.97 -23.83 6.88
C VAL A 87 12.82 -23.42 7.83
N TYR A 88 12.88 -23.87 9.10
CA TYR A 88 11.86 -23.49 10.08
C TYR A 88 11.92 -22.00 10.43
N GLY A 89 13.10 -21.39 10.44
CA GLY A 89 13.27 -19.95 10.65
C GLY A 89 12.54 -19.13 9.58
N VAL A 90 12.74 -19.47 8.30
CA VAL A 90 12.04 -18.84 7.17
C VAL A 90 10.53 -19.05 7.28
N TYR A 91 10.09 -20.28 7.57
CA TYR A 91 8.67 -20.61 7.71
C TYR A 91 7.99 -19.81 8.82
N LEU A 92 8.57 -19.73 10.01
CA LEU A 92 8.02 -18.98 11.13
C LEU A 92 8.04 -17.47 10.88
N GLN A 93 9.08 -16.97 10.21
CA GLN A 93 9.14 -15.56 9.81
C GLN A 93 8.03 -15.20 8.82
N GLN A 94 7.78 -16.05 7.81
CA GLN A 94 6.68 -15.87 6.86
C GLN A 94 5.31 -15.96 7.54
N MET A 95 5.16 -16.87 8.52
CA MET A 95 3.94 -16.98 9.32
C MET A 95 3.70 -15.68 10.12
N LEU A 96 4.73 -15.12 10.74
CA LEU A 96 4.64 -13.85 11.46
C LEU A 96 4.28 -12.71 10.51
N GLN A 97 4.93 -12.65 9.34
CA GLN A 97 4.69 -11.64 8.32
C GLN A 97 3.23 -11.62 7.84
N ILE A 98 2.68 -12.78 7.47
CA ILE A 98 1.31 -12.84 6.92
C ILE A 98 0.24 -12.53 7.99
N ARG A 99 0.45 -12.95 9.24
CA ARG A 99 -0.43 -12.58 10.36
C ARG A 99 -0.40 -11.08 10.63
N TRP A 100 0.78 -10.48 10.65
CA TRP A 100 0.93 -9.04 10.84
C TRP A 100 0.26 -8.27 9.70
N ARG A 101 0.48 -8.68 8.44
CA ARG A 101 -0.19 -8.12 7.27
C ARG A 101 -1.71 -8.22 7.39
N ARG A 102 -2.26 -9.38 7.75
CA ARG A 102 -3.70 -9.58 7.92
C ARG A 102 -4.27 -8.59 8.92
N TRP A 103 -3.68 -8.52 10.09
CA TRP A 103 -4.12 -7.59 11.14
C TRP A 103 -4.09 -6.13 10.66
N MET A 104 -2.99 -5.69 10.04
CA MET A 104 -2.89 -4.33 9.48
C MET A 104 -3.97 -4.07 8.44
N THR A 105 -4.17 -5.00 7.51
CA THR A 105 -5.17 -4.85 6.44
C THR A 105 -6.58 -4.70 7.02
N GLU A 106 -6.95 -5.52 7.99
CA GLU A 106 -8.26 -5.43 8.66
C GLU A 106 -8.46 -4.09 9.39
N VAL A 107 -7.44 -3.61 10.09
CA VAL A 107 -7.49 -2.32 10.79
C VAL A 107 -7.61 -1.16 9.80
N TYR A 108 -6.75 -1.12 8.78
CA TYR A 108 -6.74 -0.04 7.80
C TYR A 108 -8.01 0.01 6.94
N LEU A 109 -8.54 -1.14 6.52
CA LEU A 109 -9.82 -1.21 5.81
C LEU A 109 -10.97 -0.69 6.67
N ARG A 110 -11.04 -1.12 7.94
CA ARG A 110 -12.07 -0.66 8.88
C ARG A 110 -11.98 0.85 9.08
N GLU A 111 -10.78 1.38 9.25
CA GLU A 111 -10.55 2.81 9.45
C GLU A 111 -10.85 3.65 8.20
N TRP A 112 -10.52 3.14 7.04
CA TRP A 112 -10.76 3.80 5.76
C TRP A 112 -12.25 3.87 5.41
N LEU A 113 -13.01 2.81 5.72
CA LEU A 113 -14.45 2.77 5.47
C LEU A 113 -15.27 3.47 6.55
N ALA A 114 -14.76 3.58 7.79
CA ALA A 114 -15.46 4.23 8.89
C ALA A 114 -15.75 5.72 8.57
N ASP A 115 -16.93 6.21 9.00
CA ASP A 115 -17.34 7.61 8.89
C ASP A 115 -17.19 8.21 7.48
N LYS A 116 -17.28 7.36 6.44
CA LYS A 116 -17.09 7.75 5.03
C LYS A 116 -15.73 8.42 4.78
N THR A 117 -14.69 7.99 5.51
CA THR A 117 -13.33 8.55 5.44
C THR A 117 -12.78 8.48 4.01
N TYR A 118 -13.03 7.38 3.26
CA TYR A 118 -12.64 7.23 1.86
C TYR A 118 -13.16 8.37 0.97
N TYR A 119 -14.40 8.81 1.17
CA TYR A 119 -15.00 9.90 0.40
C TYR A 119 -14.44 11.27 0.82
N ARG A 120 -14.29 11.48 2.12
CA ARG A 120 -13.75 12.74 2.66
C ARG A 120 -12.28 12.96 2.26
N LEU A 121 -11.48 11.89 2.16
CA LEU A 121 -10.12 11.92 1.60
C LEU A 121 -10.12 12.45 0.16
N GLN A 122 -11.04 11.95 -0.67
CA GLN A 122 -11.16 12.37 -2.07
C GLN A 122 -11.60 13.86 -2.20
N LEU A 123 -12.45 14.35 -1.30
CA LEU A 123 -12.89 15.75 -1.32
C LEU A 123 -11.77 16.76 -1.01
N LYS A 124 -10.81 16.40 -0.17
CA LYS A 124 -9.64 17.25 0.16
C LYS A 124 -8.58 17.32 -0.94
N GLY A 125 -8.67 16.46 -1.94
CA GLY A 125 -8.21 16.60 -3.31
C GLY A 125 -6.77 17.01 -3.61
N ASP A 126 -5.74 16.48 -2.94
CA ASP A 126 -4.35 16.64 -3.40
C ASP A 126 -3.91 15.62 -4.46
N GLY A 127 -4.81 14.75 -4.94
CA GLY A 127 -4.60 13.80 -6.07
C GLY A 127 -3.41 12.82 -5.96
N THR A 128 -2.61 12.92 -4.92
CA THR A 128 -1.32 12.21 -4.76
C THR A 128 -1.36 10.95 -3.91
N ASP A 129 -2.47 10.68 -3.24
CA ASP A 129 -2.61 9.51 -2.39
C ASP A 129 -3.56 8.49 -3.02
N ASN A 130 -3.03 7.30 -3.34
CA ASN A 130 -3.80 6.16 -3.83
C ASN A 130 -4.06 5.20 -2.65
N PRO A 131 -5.18 5.33 -1.93
CA PRO A 131 -5.47 4.50 -0.76
C PRO A 131 -5.49 3.01 -1.05
N ASP A 132 -5.95 2.61 -2.25
CA ASP A 132 -5.94 1.26 -2.78
C ASP A 132 -4.53 0.68 -2.83
N GLN A 133 -3.56 1.43 -3.35
CA GLN A 133 -2.16 1.03 -3.39
C GLN A 133 -1.55 0.95 -1.98
N ARG A 134 -1.89 1.88 -1.07
CA ARG A 134 -1.44 1.82 0.33
C ARG A 134 -1.90 0.54 1.01
N ILE A 135 -3.18 0.19 0.83
CA ILE A 135 -3.77 -0.99 1.46
C ILE A 135 -3.31 -2.29 0.80
N ALA A 136 -3.21 -2.34 -0.54
CA ALA A 136 -2.84 -3.55 -1.26
C ALA A 136 -1.33 -3.85 -1.20
N GLU A 137 -0.48 -2.84 -1.44
CA GLU A 137 0.97 -3.01 -1.62
C GLU A 137 1.77 -2.63 -0.38
N ASP A 138 1.59 -1.40 0.16
CA ASP A 138 2.44 -0.91 1.24
C ASP A 138 2.23 -1.70 2.54
N LEU A 139 1.00 -2.15 2.84
CA LEU A 139 0.72 -3.03 3.98
C LEU A 139 1.30 -4.45 3.81
N ASN A 140 1.63 -4.87 2.59
CA ASN A 140 2.36 -6.10 2.33
C ASN A 140 3.87 -5.91 2.52
N LEU A 141 4.40 -4.81 1.98
CA LEU A 141 5.83 -4.52 1.99
C LEU A 141 6.36 -4.16 3.39
N PHE A 142 5.58 -3.41 4.18
CA PHE A 142 6.03 -2.90 5.46
C PHE A 142 6.40 -3.98 6.48
N PRO A 143 5.54 -4.99 6.79
CA PRO A 143 5.91 -6.09 7.68
C PRO A 143 7.09 -6.91 7.15
N ALA A 144 7.10 -7.22 5.85
CA ALA A 144 8.16 -7.99 5.21
C ALA A 144 9.53 -7.31 5.36
N GLN A 145 9.61 -6.04 4.94
CA GLN A 145 10.86 -5.29 4.99
C GLN A 145 11.30 -4.99 6.45
N THR A 146 10.34 -4.70 7.35
CA THR A 146 10.65 -4.48 8.77
C THR A 146 11.26 -5.71 9.41
N LEU A 147 10.67 -6.89 9.19
CA LEU A 147 11.23 -8.14 9.71
C LEU A 147 12.58 -8.47 9.08
N ASN A 148 12.70 -8.38 7.75
CA ASN A 148 13.96 -8.68 7.06
C ASN A 148 15.10 -7.77 7.54
N LEU A 149 14.88 -6.45 7.63
CA LEU A 149 15.90 -5.50 8.06
C LEU A 149 16.23 -5.66 9.55
N SER A 150 15.24 -5.81 10.43
CA SER A 150 15.48 -5.91 11.87
C SER A 150 16.15 -7.24 12.25
N LEU A 151 15.67 -8.35 11.71
CA LEU A 151 16.25 -9.67 11.96
C LEU A 151 17.63 -9.83 11.27
N GLY A 152 17.76 -9.30 10.05
CA GLY A 152 19.04 -9.26 9.34
C GLY A 152 20.08 -8.43 10.10
N LEU A 153 19.71 -7.25 10.61
CA LEU A 153 20.60 -6.44 11.44
C LEU A 153 21.03 -7.19 12.71
N LEU A 154 20.09 -7.81 13.42
CA LEU A 154 20.40 -8.59 14.60
C LEU A 154 21.38 -9.72 14.29
N THR A 155 21.10 -10.50 13.22
CA THR A 155 21.97 -11.60 12.79
C THR A 155 23.38 -11.12 12.53
N ASN A 156 23.53 -10.03 11.75
CA ASN A 156 24.84 -9.52 11.38
C ASN A 156 25.57 -8.87 12.57
N VAL A 157 24.88 -8.22 13.49
CA VAL A 157 25.50 -7.70 14.72
C VAL A 157 26.03 -8.84 15.59
N VAL A 158 25.23 -9.88 15.83
CA VAL A 158 25.66 -11.04 16.63
C VAL A 158 26.83 -11.78 15.97
N GLN A 159 26.79 -11.98 14.65
CA GLN A 159 27.88 -12.56 13.89
C GLN A 159 29.14 -11.68 13.96
N ALA A 160 29.02 -10.37 13.74
CA ALA A 160 30.15 -9.46 13.80
C ALA A 160 30.85 -9.50 15.17
N VAL A 161 30.09 -9.49 16.27
CA VAL A 161 30.64 -9.61 17.62
C VAL A 161 31.34 -10.95 17.81
N SER A 162 30.69 -12.05 17.43
CA SER A 162 31.22 -13.41 17.60
C SER A 162 32.52 -13.62 16.82
N PHE A 163 32.52 -13.25 15.54
CA PHE A 163 33.72 -13.42 14.70
C PHE A 163 34.82 -12.41 14.97
N SER A 164 34.51 -11.21 15.47
CA SER A 164 35.52 -10.27 15.98
C SER A 164 36.28 -10.87 17.15
N PHE A 165 35.57 -11.51 18.11
CA PHE A 165 36.18 -12.16 19.24
C PHE A 165 37.06 -13.36 18.81
N ILE A 166 36.58 -14.16 17.85
CA ILE A 166 37.33 -15.29 17.29
C ILE A 166 38.62 -14.79 16.61
N LEU A 167 38.54 -13.80 15.72
CA LEU A 167 39.69 -13.26 15.03
C LEU A 167 40.70 -12.63 15.99
N TRP A 168 40.22 -11.93 17.01
CA TRP A 168 41.09 -11.30 18.00
C TRP A 168 41.95 -12.35 18.75
N ASN A 169 41.31 -13.44 19.16
CA ASN A 169 41.99 -14.50 19.91
C ASN A 169 42.90 -15.38 19.04
N LEU A 170 42.47 -15.74 17.83
CA LEU A 170 43.19 -16.67 16.95
C LEU A 170 44.40 -15.99 16.27
N SER A 171 44.32 -14.69 15.94
CA SER A 171 45.37 -14.04 15.21
C SER A 171 46.66 -13.85 16.02
N GLY A 172 46.53 -13.71 17.36
CA GLY A 172 47.69 -13.39 18.21
C GLY A 172 48.37 -12.05 17.86
N PRO A 173 49.55 -11.78 18.39
CA PRO A 173 50.31 -10.55 18.07
C PRO A 173 51.07 -10.70 16.76
N LEU A 174 51.17 -9.58 16.01
CA LEU A 174 52.09 -9.41 14.88
C LEU A 174 53.21 -8.45 15.28
N ASP A 175 54.43 -8.95 15.27
CA ASP A 175 55.62 -8.18 15.58
C ASP A 175 56.23 -7.63 14.28
N LEU A 176 56.11 -6.33 14.07
CA LEU A 176 56.72 -5.61 12.92
C LEU A 176 58.06 -5.00 13.35
N PRO A 177 59.18 -5.46 12.81
CA PRO A 177 60.48 -4.84 13.09
C PRO A 177 60.58 -3.50 12.38
N LEU A 178 60.63 -2.41 13.15
CA LEU A 178 60.77 -1.06 12.63
C LEU A 178 62.26 -0.59 12.60
N GLY A 179 63.17 -1.51 12.51
CA GLY A 179 64.60 -1.23 12.47
C GLY A 179 65.08 -0.53 13.74
N SER A 180 65.61 0.70 13.61
CA SER A 180 66.12 1.49 14.75
C SER A 180 65.04 1.97 15.74
N LEU A 181 63.76 1.86 15.41
CA LEU A 181 62.60 2.27 16.25
C LEU A 181 62.04 1.16 17.13
N GLY A 182 62.64 -0.05 17.09
CA GLY A 182 62.20 -1.20 17.87
C GLY A 182 61.20 -2.08 17.15
N THR A 183 60.44 -2.89 17.88
CA THR A 183 59.38 -3.77 17.36
C THR A 183 58.01 -3.24 17.74
N LEU A 184 57.14 -3.02 16.75
CA LEU A 184 55.72 -2.69 16.98
C LEU A 184 54.90 -3.98 17.04
N THR A 185 54.38 -4.29 18.21
CA THR A 185 53.49 -5.47 18.40
C THR A 185 52.03 -5.05 18.27
N ILE A 186 51.36 -5.56 17.26
CA ILE A 186 49.94 -5.32 17.00
C ILE A 186 49.12 -6.52 17.49
N PRO A 187 48.37 -6.43 18.61
CA PRO A 187 47.51 -7.50 19.06
C PRO A 187 46.28 -7.62 18.16
N GLY A 188 45.82 -8.85 17.89
CA GLY A 188 44.61 -9.09 17.11
C GLY A 188 44.71 -8.56 15.67
N TYR A 189 45.87 -8.60 15.04
CA TYR A 189 46.14 -7.93 13.76
C TYR A 189 45.16 -8.31 12.63
N MET A 190 44.60 -9.53 12.61
CA MET A 190 43.63 -9.93 11.62
C MET A 190 42.30 -9.20 11.79
N PHE A 191 41.92 -8.85 13.01
CA PHE A 191 40.73 -8.03 13.26
C PHE A 191 40.90 -6.63 12.63
N TRP A 192 42.08 -6.01 12.81
CA TRP A 192 42.36 -4.72 12.17
C TRP A 192 42.44 -4.83 10.65
N ALA A 193 43.01 -5.93 10.14
CA ALA A 193 43.09 -6.21 8.70
C ALA A 193 41.70 -6.28 8.05
N VAL A 194 40.73 -6.97 8.69
CA VAL A 194 39.38 -7.03 8.15
C VAL A 194 38.67 -5.68 8.19
N LEU A 195 38.87 -4.87 9.24
CA LEU A 195 38.27 -3.54 9.32
C LEU A 195 38.78 -2.62 8.21
N ILE A 196 40.11 -2.58 8.00
CA ILE A 196 40.74 -1.79 6.93
C ILE A 196 40.25 -2.28 5.56
N TYR A 197 40.32 -3.60 5.34
CA TYR A 197 39.87 -4.22 4.08
C TYR A 197 38.41 -3.87 3.76
N THR A 198 37.53 -4.10 4.73
CA THR A 198 36.09 -3.81 4.57
C THR A 198 35.84 -2.32 4.38
N GLY A 199 36.57 -1.47 5.10
CA GLY A 199 36.50 -0.01 4.94
C GLY A 199 36.87 0.45 3.53
N VAL A 200 37.98 -0.05 2.98
CA VAL A 200 38.42 0.25 1.60
C VAL A 200 37.45 -0.29 0.56
N ALA A 201 37.01 -1.55 0.68
CA ALA A 201 36.04 -2.16 -0.23
C ALA A 201 34.70 -1.40 -0.23
N THR A 202 34.25 -1.00 0.94
CA THR A 202 33.05 -0.18 1.16
C THR A 202 33.17 1.19 0.52
N TRP A 203 34.26 1.91 0.78
CA TRP A 203 34.52 3.22 0.20
C TRP A 203 34.50 3.15 -1.33
N LEU A 204 35.18 2.14 -1.90
CA LEU A 204 35.22 1.91 -3.34
C LEU A 204 33.81 1.63 -3.92
N ALA A 205 33.03 0.78 -3.26
CA ALA A 205 31.67 0.46 -3.67
C ALA A 205 30.75 1.70 -3.65
N ILE A 206 30.82 2.53 -2.60
CA ILE A 206 30.04 3.76 -2.49
C ILE A 206 30.46 4.76 -3.58
N TRP A 207 31.76 4.96 -3.77
CA TRP A 207 32.30 5.89 -4.75
C TRP A 207 31.85 5.55 -6.18
N LEU A 208 31.94 4.28 -6.56
CA LEU A 208 31.53 3.81 -7.89
C LEU A 208 30.02 3.70 -8.06
N GLY A 209 29.29 3.34 -6.99
CA GLY A 209 27.84 3.13 -6.99
C GLY A 209 27.01 4.42 -6.91
N ARG A 210 27.57 5.51 -6.39
CA ARG A 210 26.85 6.78 -6.17
C ARG A 210 26.06 7.29 -7.39
N PRO A 211 26.59 7.24 -8.64
CA PRO A 211 25.82 7.69 -9.82
C PRO A 211 24.59 6.84 -10.12
N LEU A 212 24.55 5.57 -9.67
CA LEU A 212 23.40 4.71 -9.90
C LEU A 212 22.12 5.20 -9.21
N ILE A 213 22.24 5.96 -8.12
CA ILE A 213 21.09 6.49 -7.38
C ILE A 213 20.26 7.41 -8.29
N SER A 214 20.91 8.37 -8.97
CA SER A 214 20.23 9.29 -9.88
C SER A 214 19.71 8.60 -11.14
N LEU A 215 20.48 7.65 -11.69
CA LEU A 215 20.07 6.88 -12.87
C LEU A 215 18.84 6.00 -12.57
N ASN A 216 18.80 5.33 -11.43
CA ASN A 216 17.64 4.53 -11.02
C ASN A 216 16.40 5.40 -10.79
N PHE A 217 16.56 6.59 -10.21
CA PHE A 217 15.47 7.55 -10.05
C PHE A 217 14.91 8.00 -11.43
N GLN A 218 15.80 8.32 -12.38
CA GLN A 218 15.41 8.68 -13.73
C GLN A 218 14.73 7.50 -14.45
N GLN A 219 15.20 6.26 -14.25
CA GLN A 219 14.59 5.07 -14.81
C GLN A 219 13.15 4.93 -14.38
N GLN A 220 12.88 5.04 -13.07
CA GLN A 220 11.52 4.98 -12.54
C GLN A 220 10.61 6.06 -13.15
N ARG A 221 11.13 7.27 -13.34
CA ARG A 221 10.40 8.37 -13.97
C ARG A 221 10.07 8.04 -15.44
N PHE A 222 11.05 7.62 -16.23
CA PHE A 222 10.83 7.29 -17.65
C PHE A 222 9.86 6.11 -17.83
N GLU A 223 9.97 5.09 -16.98
CA GLU A 223 9.01 3.97 -16.97
C GLU A 223 7.59 4.42 -16.62
N ALA A 224 7.45 5.33 -15.65
CA ALA A 224 6.16 5.90 -15.29
C ALA A 224 5.56 6.72 -16.43
N ASP A 225 6.37 7.56 -17.11
CA ASP A 225 5.96 8.36 -18.25
C ASP A 225 5.53 7.49 -19.45
N PHE A 226 6.24 6.39 -19.69
CA PHE A 226 5.89 5.42 -20.74
C PHE A 226 4.57 4.71 -20.40
N ARG A 227 4.43 4.19 -19.18
CA ARG A 227 3.20 3.54 -18.71
C ARG A 227 2.00 4.48 -18.78
N PHE A 228 2.16 5.72 -18.34
CA PHE A 228 1.10 6.72 -18.40
C PHE A 228 0.57 6.93 -19.82
N SER A 229 1.47 6.97 -20.83
CA SER A 229 1.04 7.10 -22.23
C SER A 229 0.23 5.90 -22.71
N LEU A 230 0.61 4.67 -22.31
CA LEU A 230 -0.15 3.46 -22.64
C LEU A 230 -1.53 3.43 -21.98
N VAL A 231 -1.61 3.84 -20.71
CA VAL A 231 -2.90 3.95 -19.98
C VAL A 231 -3.79 4.96 -20.67
N ARG A 232 -3.26 6.13 -21.07
CA ARG A 232 -4.01 7.16 -21.77
C ARG A 232 -4.58 6.66 -23.10
N LEU A 233 -3.81 5.88 -23.88
CA LEU A 233 -4.33 5.25 -25.09
C LEU A 233 -5.48 4.29 -24.77
N ARG A 234 -5.31 3.43 -23.76
CA ARG A 234 -6.33 2.47 -23.34
C ARG A 234 -7.64 3.16 -22.91
N GLU A 235 -7.56 4.30 -22.25
CA GLU A 235 -8.74 5.07 -21.83
C GLU A 235 -9.45 5.78 -23.01
N ASN A 236 -8.77 5.97 -24.14
CA ASN A 236 -9.25 6.71 -25.29
C ASN A 236 -9.18 5.89 -26.60
N THR A 237 -9.23 4.55 -26.52
CA THR A 237 -9.04 3.64 -27.66
C THR A 237 -9.97 3.94 -28.82
N GLU A 238 -11.26 4.15 -28.55
CA GLU A 238 -12.26 4.43 -29.57
C GLU A 238 -12.00 5.77 -30.27
N SER A 239 -11.67 6.80 -29.50
CA SER A 239 -11.37 8.14 -30.06
C SER A 239 -10.12 8.11 -30.95
N VAL A 240 -9.06 7.42 -30.49
CA VAL A 240 -7.83 7.29 -31.31
C VAL A 240 -8.09 6.52 -32.59
N ALA A 241 -8.89 5.44 -32.52
CA ALA A 241 -9.27 4.66 -33.69
C ALA A 241 -10.10 5.49 -34.69
N PHE A 242 -11.06 6.31 -34.20
CA PHE A 242 -11.84 7.21 -35.06
C PHE A 242 -10.99 8.28 -35.75
N TYR A 243 -9.92 8.76 -35.09
CA TYR A 243 -9.00 9.74 -35.67
C TYR A 243 -7.93 9.12 -36.56
N GLY A 244 -7.78 7.77 -36.59
CA GLY A 244 -6.66 7.09 -37.28
C GLY A 244 -5.30 7.49 -36.73
N GLY A 245 -5.22 7.67 -35.38
CA GLY A 245 -4.07 8.24 -34.70
C GLY A 245 -2.93 7.26 -34.40
N GLU A 246 -3.00 6.00 -34.82
CA GLU A 246 -2.09 4.91 -34.43
C GLU A 246 -0.62 5.23 -34.73
N ALA A 247 -0.33 5.79 -35.90
CA ALA A 247 1.03 6.15 -36.28
C ALA A 247 1.63 7.21 -35.36
N ARG A 248 0.82 8.20 -34.96
CA ARG A 248 1.26 9.26 -34.06
C ARG A 248 1.48 8.75 -32.63
N GLU A 249 0.60 7.89 -32.15
CA GLU A 249 0.77 7.25 -30.84
C GLU A 249 2.01 6.36 -30.81
N LEU A 250 2.29 5.62 -31.90
CA LEU A 250 3.51 4.81 -32.03
C LEU A 250 4.78 5.67 -31.94
N ASP A 251 4.82 6.83 -32.59
CA ASP A 251 5.95 7.77 -32.49
C ASP A 251 6.15 8.28 -31.06
N ILE A 252 5.05 8.60 -30.37
CA ILE A 252 5.10 9.04 -28.98
C ILE A 252 5.66 7.92 -28.07
N PHE A 253 5.19 6.69 -28.25
CA PHE A 253 5.67 5.55 -27.47
C PHE A 253 7.13 5.25 -27.76
N ALA A 254 7.53 5.26 -29.03
CA ALA A 254 8.93 5.04 -29.43
C ALA A 254 9.86 6.11 -28.82
N GLY A 255 9.46 7.37 -28.84
CA GLY A 255 10.23 8.46 -28.21
C GLY A 255 10.35 8.33 -26.70
N ARG A 256 9.26 7.95 -26.00
CA ARG A 256 9.31 7.70 -24.54
C ARG A 256 10.14 6.48 -24.19
N PHE A 257 10.00 5.39 -24.97
CA PHE A 257 10.78 4.18 -24.75
C PHE A 257 12.28 4.38 -25.07
N ALA A 258 12.62 5.24 -26.01
CA ALA A 258 14.02 5.60 -26.28
C ALA A 258 14.72 6.21 -25.04
N ASN A 259 14.00 7.01 -24.22
CA ASN A 259 14.53 7.53 -22.97
C ASN A 259 14.75 6.43 -21.93
N VAL A 260 13.81 5.47 -21.82
CA VAL A 260 13.94 4.27 -20.97
C VAL A 260 15.18 3.49 -21.38
N PHE A 261 15.34 3.22 -22.67
CA PHE A 261 16.46 2.46 -23.22
C PHE A 261 17.81 3.14 -22.97
N ALA A 262 17.92 4.44 -23.30
CA ALA A 262 19.16 5.20 -23.14
C ALA A 262 19.62 5.27 -21.68
N ASN A 263 18.69 5.51 -20.77
CA ASN A 263 19.00 5.55 -19.34
C ASN A 263 19.37 4.17 -18.79
N PHE A 264 18.66 3.11 -19.22
CA PHE A 264 18.99 1.74 -18.82
C PHE A 264 20.39 1.34 -19.31
N TRP A 265 20.78 1.77 -20.51
CA TRP A 265 22.14 1.57 -21.00
C TRP A 265 23.19 2.23 -20.09
N ALA A 266 22.92 3.46 -19.63
CA ALA A 266 23.80 4.13 -18.68
C ALA A 266 23.88 3.37 -17.34
N ILE A 267 22.77 2.83 -16.85
CA ILE A 267 22.74 1.97 -15.66
C ILE A 267 23.60 0.72 -15.87
N MET A 268 23.45 0.02 -17.00
CA MET A 268 24.24 -1.17 -17.35
C MET A 268 25.75 -0.90 -17.32
N VAL A 269 26.20 0.21 -17.92
CA VAL A 269 27.61 0.60 -17.92
C VAL A 269 28.13 0.82 -16.50
N ARG A 270 27.37 1.52 -15.66
CA ARG A 270 27.75 1.78 -14.25
C ARG A 270 27.72 0.52 -13.39
N THR A 271 26.70 -0.32 -13.57
CA THR A 271 26.59 -1.62 -12.88
C THR A 271 27.76 -2.53 -13.23
N ARG A 272 28.20 -2.55 -14.52
CA ARG A 272 29.40 -3.29 -14.92
C ARG A 272 30.66 -2.84 -14.17
N ILE A 273 30.89 -1.52 -14.10
CA ILE A 273 32.06 -0.97 -13.41
C ILE A 273 32.03 -1.34 -11.91
N LEU A 274 30.86 -1.13 -11.28
CA LEU A 274 30.66 -1.51 -9.87
C LEU A 274 30.82 -3.01 -9.66
N GLY A 275 30.31 -3.83 -10.59
CA GLY A 275 30.43 -5.29 -10.58
C GLY A 275 31.88 -5.77 -10.61
N PHE A 276 32.73 -5.17 -11.44
CA PHE A 276 34.16 -5.48 -11.43
C PHE A 276 34.83 -5.15 -10.08
N ALA A 277 34.51 -4.01 -9.49
CA ALA A 277 35.05 -3.65 -8.19
C ALA A 277 34.56 -4.58 -7.07
N GLN A 278 33.26 -4.87 -7.01
CA GLN A 278 32.67 -5.76 -5.99
C GLN A 278 33.17 -7.21 -6.11
N ASN A 279 33.15 -7.78 -7.32
CA ASN A 279 33.66 -9.12 -7.51
C ASN A 279 35.19 -9.19 -7.35
N GLY A 280 35.93 -8.17 -7.78
CA GLY A 280 37.37 -8.08 -7.57
C GLY A 280 37.74 -8.06 -6.09
N THR A 281 37.08 -7.22 -5.29
CA THR A 281 37.26 -7.21 -3.83
C THR A 281 36.79 -8.52 -3.18
N ALA A 282 35.69 -9.14 -3.65
CA ALA A 282 35.25 -10.42 -3.11
C ALA A 282 36.26 -11.54 -3.39
N GLN A 283 36.83 -11.61 -4.59
CA GLN A 283 37.88 -12.60 -4.90
C GLN A 283 39.18 -12.33 -4.13
N ALA A 284 39.57 -11.07 -3.99
CA ALA A 284 40.72 -10.70 -3.18
C ALA A 284 40.52 -11.10 -1.69
N ALA A 285 39.30 -11.00 -1.15
CA ALA A 285 38.97 -11.41 0.22
C ALA A 285 39.18 -12.90 0.47
N VAL A 286 39.09 -13.75 -0.57
CA VAL A 286 39.37 -15.20 -0.44
C VAL A 286 40.84 -15.45 -0.14
N VAL A 287 41.76 -14.70 -0.78
CA VAL A 287 43.21 -14.92 -0.67
C VAL A 287 43.87 -14.04 0.42
N PHE A 288 43.33 -12.87 0.67
CA PHE A 288 43.91 -11.87 1.57
C PHE A 288 44.18 -12.41 2.99
N PRO A 289 43.25 -13.15 3.65
CA PRO A 289 43.52 -13.73 4.98
C PRO A 289 44.71 -14.68 5.00
N TYR A 290 44.86 -15.49 3.94
CA TYR A 290 46.02 -16.40 3.82
C TYR A 290 47.30 -15.66 3.65
N LEU A 291 47.32 -14.59 2.81
CA LEU A 291 48.51 -13.77 2.61
C LEU A 291 48.98 -13.14 3.94
N VAL A 292 48.04 -12.62 4.73
CA VAL A 292 48.32 -11.97 6.00
C VAL A 292 48.71 -12.96 7.09
N ALA A 293 48.19 -14.19 7.07
CA ALA A 293 48.50 -15.25 8.02
C ALA A 293 49.76 -16.08 7.65
N ALA A 294 50.18 -16.05 6.36
CA ALA A 294 51.26 -16.88 5.83
C ALA A 294 52.60 -16.74 6.60
N PRO A 295 53.07 -15.56 7.03
CA PRO A 295 54.34 -15.45 7.78
C PRO A 295 54.36 -16.29 9.07
N ARG A 296 53.23 -16.36 9.76
CA ARG A 296 53.09 -17.15 11.00
C ARG A 296 52.97 -18.65 10.72
N TYR A 297 52.34 -19.03 9.61
CA TYR A 297 52.25 -20.44 9.19
C TYR A 297 53.63 -20.98 8.80
N PHE A 298 54.34 -20.28 7.94
CA PHE A 298 55.69 -20.70 7.54
C PHE A 298 56.72 -20.64 8.67
N ALA A 299 56.44 -19.87 9.74
CA ALA A 299 57.19 -19.90 10.98
C ALA A 299 56.76 -21.02 11.95
N GLU A 300 55.90 -21.98 11.49
CA GLU A 300 55.38 -23.11 12.26
C GLU A 300 54.58 -22.71 13.53
N ARG A 301 54.13 -21.47 13.59
CA ARG A 301 53.35 -20.96 14.73
C ARG A 301 51.83 -21.18 14.57
N LEU A 302 51.38 -21.61 13.41
CA LEU A 302 49.98 -21.93 13.09
C LEU A 302 49.91 -23.25 12.32
N GLN A 303 48.91 -24.09 12.64
CA GLN A 303 48.56 -25.27 11.85
C GLN A 303 47.64 -24.92 10.68
N LEU A 304 47.50 -25.84 9.71
CA LEU A 304 46.66 -25.66 8.53
C LEU A 304 45.19 -25.33 8.89
N GLY A 305 44.66 -26.03 9.89
CA GLY A 305 43.29 -25.81 10.35
C GLY A 305 43.09 -24.40 10.93
N ALA A 306 44.08 -23.87 11.65
CA ALA A 306 44.01 -22.53 12.22
C ALA A 306 43.97 -21.43 11.12
N ILE A 307 44.69 -21.61 10.01
CA ILE A 307 44.60 -20.68 8.85
C ILE A 307 43.21 -20.73 8.23
N GLN A 308 42.67 -21.92 8.02
CA GLN A 308 41.32 -22.11 7.48
C GLN A 308 40.26 -21.46 8.38
N GLN A 309 40.41 -21.64 9.69
CA GLN A 309 39.53 -21.04 10.67
C GLN A 309 39.58 -19.50 10.65
N VAL A 310 40.79 -18.93 10.58
CA VAL A 310 41.00 -17.46 10.48
C VAL A 310 40.43 -16.91 9.17
N ALA A 311 40.67 -17.60 8.04
CA ALA A 311 40.16 -17.17 6.73
C ALA A 311 38.61 -17.18 6.70
N ASP A 312 37.99 -18.21 7.26
CA ASP A 312 36.53 -18.26 7.37
C ASP A 312 36.00 -17.15 8.30
N ALA A 313 36.60 -16.98 9.47
CA ALA A 313 36.19 -15.92 10.40
C ALA A 313 36.34 -14.52 9.79
N PHE A 314 37.38 -14.29 8.96
CA PHE A 314 37.56 -13.05 8.20
C PHE A 314 36.40 -12.79 7.23
N ILE A 315 36.01 -13.80 6.43
CA ILE A 315 34.92 -13.69 5.47
C ILE A 315 33.58 -13.45 6.19
N GLN A 316 33.31 -14.14 7.29
CA GLN A 316 32.08 -13.98 8.07
C GLN A 316 31.98 -12.58 8.69
N LEU A 317 33.08 -12.06 9.25
CA LEU A 317 33.11 -10.71 9.80
C LEU A 317 32.96 -9.65 8.72
N GLN A 318 33.67 -9.81 7.59
CA GLN A 318 33.56 -8.90 6.44
C GLN A 318 32.12 -8.83 5.93
N GLY A 319 31.45 -10.00 5.73
CA GLY A 319 30.06 -10.06 5.28
C GLY A 319 29.11 -9.36 6.25
N SER A 320 29.31 -9.57 7.56
CA SER A 320 28.50 -8.94 8.60
C SER A 320 28.68 -7.41 8.65
N LEU A 321 29.88 -6.91 8.47
CA LEU A 321 30.17 -5.46 8.42
C LEU A 321 29.61 -4.82 7.13
N ALA A 322 29.59 -5.56 6.01
CA ALA A 322 29.06 -5.08 4.74
C ALA A 322 27.51 -4.99 4.72
N PHE A 323 26.81 -5.58 5.69
CA PHE A 323 25.34 -5.66 5.71
C PHE A 323 24.65 -4.30 5.54
N VAL A 324 25.07 -3.27 6.24
CA VAL A 324 24.44 -1.94 6.18
C VAL A 324 24.49 -1.37 4.76
N ILE A 325 25.58 -1.64 4.04
CA ILE A 325 25.79 -1.13 2.68
C ILE A 325 25.00 -1.97 1.67
N THR A 326 25.04 -3.29 1.80
CA THR A 326 24.28 -4.17 0.93
C THR A 326 22.78 -3.99 1.09
N SER A 327 22.31 -3.64 2.29
CA SER A 327 20.90 -3.38 2.61
C SER A 327 20.48 -1.91 2.39
N TYR A 328 21.33 -1.05 1.85
CA TYR A 328 21.03 0.38 1.69
C TYR A 328 19.74 0.63 0.88
N ASN A 329 19.58 -0.06 -0.24
CA ASN A 329 18.37 0.05 -1.07
C ASN A 329 17.12 -0.44 -0.34
N ASP A 330 17.24 -1.51 0.43
CA ASP A 330 16.13 -2.06 1.21
C ASP A 330 15.73 -1.10 2.34
N ILE A 331 16.71 -0.45 2.99
CA ILE A 331 16.46 0.58 4.00
C ILE A 331 15.77 1.80 3.37
N ALA A 332 16.21 2.23 2.17
CA ALA A 332 15.60 3.35 1.46
C ALA A 332 14.17 3.04 1.03
N ASN A 333 13.92 1.84 0.49
CA ASN A 333 12.59 1.37 0.11
C ASN A 333 11.67 1.24 1.33
N TRP A 334 12.15 0.64 2.40
CA TRP A 334 11.42 0.55 3.67
C TRP A 334 11.05 1.92 4.22
N LYS A 335 11.98 2.88 4.19
CA LYS A 335 11.70 4.24 4.61
C LYS A 335 10.62 4.90 3.75
N ALA A 336 10.67 4.71 2.43
CA ALA A 336 9.65 5.24 1.53
C ALA A 336 8.26 4.65 1.82
N VAL A 337 8.16 3.33 2.07
CA VAL A 337 6.91 2.67 2.48
C VAL A 337 6.41 3.22 3.82
N LEU A 338 7.32 3.37 4.80
CA LEU A 338 7.01 3.94 6.12
C LEU A 338 6.45 5.37 6.00
N ASP A 339 7.11 6.24 5.22
CA ASP A 339 6.71 7.63 5.03
C ASP A 339 5.31 7.74 4.40
N ARG A 340 5.01 6.85 3.42
CA ARG A 340 3.69 6.79 2.79
C ARG A 340 2.60 6.33 3.75
N LEU A 341 2.83 5.25 4.50
CA LEU A 341 1.88 4.74 5.49
C LEU A 341 1.65 5.75 6.63
N ALA A 342 2.70 6.42 7.09
CA ALA A 342 2.58 7.45 8.11
C ALA A 342 1.76 8.66 7.60
N THR A 343 1.99 9.08 6.34
CA THR A 343 1.22 10.16 5.71
C THR A 343 -0.25 9.79 5.58
N PHE A 344 -0.53 8.57 5.11
CA PHE A 344 -1.90 8.07 4.98
C PHE A 344 -2.62 8.05 6.33
N ARG A 345 -1.98 7.52 7.37
CA ARG A 345 -2.52 7.49 8.73
C ARG A 345 -2.78 8.89 9.29
N ASP A 346 -1.82 9.81 9.18
CA ASP A 346 -1.99 11.19 9.65
C ASP A 346 -3.20 11.87 8.98
N ARG A 347 -3.42 11.62 7.67
CA ARG A 347 -4.59 12.13 6.94
C ARG A 347 -5.91 11.50 7.41
N VAL A 348 -5.91 10.18 7.61
CA VAL A 348 -7.09 9.49 8.15
C VAL A 348 -7.45 10.03 9.55
N ASP A 349 -6.45 10.21 10.41
CA ASP A 349 -6.64 10.76 11.76
C ASP A 349 -7.16 12.21 11.73
N GLU A 350 -6.64 13.04 10.83
CA GLU A 350 -7.12 14.42 10.60
C GLU A 350 -8.58 14.45 10.17
N ILE A 351 -8.96 13.58 9.21
CA ILE A 351 -10.34 13.50 8.73
C ILE A 351 -11.29 13.01 9.82
N LYS A 352 -10.87 12.01 10.59
CA LYS A 352 -11.66 11.51 11.73
C LYS A 352 -11.84 12.59 12.81
N ALA A 353 -10.79 13.36 13.10
CA ALA A 353 -10.89 14.49 14.03
C ALA A 353 -11.85 15.57 13.52
N ALA A 354 -11.77 15.91 12.22
CA ALA A 354 -12.69 16.86 11.58
C ALA A 354 -14.14 16.33 11.55
N ALA A 355 -14.32 15.01 11.38
CA ALA A 355 -15.66 14.40 11.39
C ALA A 355 -16.35 14.44 12.75
N ARG A 356 -15.56 14.38 13.85
CA ARG A 356 -16.06 14.44 15.23
C ARG A 356 -16.34 15.87 15.71
N ALA A 357 -15.77 16.87 15.05
CA ALA A 357 -16.05 18.26 15.35
C ALA A 357 -17.48 18.64 14.92
N PRO A 358 -18.11 19.65 15.55
CA PRO A 358 -19.40 20.17 15.10
C PRO A 358 -19.34 20.53 13.61
N GLN A 359 -20.24 19.93 12.83
CA GLN A 359 -20.23 20.17 11.38
C GLN A 359 -20.85 21.53 11.09
N PRO A 360 -20.24 22.36 10.19
CA PRO A 360 -20.79 23.65 9.85
C PRO A 360 -22.19 23.58 9.21
N ILE A 361 -22.47 22.50 8.45
CA ILE A 361 -23.80 22.15 7.97
C ILE A 361 -24.34 21.07 8.94
N ALA A 362 -25.27 21.46 9.81
CA ALA A 362 -25.90 20.55 10.75
C ALA A 362 -26.97 19.71 10.01
N VAL A 363 -26.77 18.40 9.95
CA VAL A 363 -27.75 17.45 9.38
C VAL A 363 -28.37 16.65 10.53
N GLU A 364 -29.65 16.89 10.77
CA GLU A 364 -30.39 16.25 11.85
C GLU A 364 -31.45 15.29 11.27
N ARG A 365 -31.58 14.09 11.84
CA ARG A 365 -32.66 13.18 11.52
C ARG A 365 -33.72 13.33 12.59
N ALA A 366 -34.78 14.11 12.27
CA ALA A 366 -35.84 14.43 13.22
C ALA A 366 -37.15 14.78 12.49
N GLY A 367 -38.26 14.23 12.99
CA GLY A 367 -39.61 14.52 12.46
C GLY A 367 -39.91 13.82 11.13
N LYS A 368 -40.74 14.43 10.30
CA LYS A 368 -41.19 13.89 9.01
C LYS A 368 -40.92 14.87 7.88
N GLY A 369 -40.59 14.35 6.69
CA GLY A 369 -40.28 15.17 5.52
C GLY A 369 -38.82 15.67 5.50
N VAL A 370 -38.58 16.74 4.73
CA VAL A 370 -37.26 17.33 4.55
C VAL A 370 -37.36 18.84 4.70
N ALA A 371 -36.47 19.45 5.49
CA ALA A 371 -36.35 20.90 5.61
C ALA A 371 -34.89 21.34 5.51
N VAL A 372 -34.65 22.31 4.68
CA VAL A 372 -33.35 22.99 4.49
C VAL A 372 -33.53 24.44 4.91
N ALA A 373 -32.72 24.92 5.87
CA ALA A 373 -32.83 26.25 6.43
C ALA A 373 -31.49 26.99 6.43
N ALA A 374 -31.49 28.20 5.85
CA ALA A 374 -30.33 29.09 5.76
C ALA A 374 -29.06 28.39 5.30
N LEU A 375 -29.18 27.50 4.29
CA LEU A 375 -28.04 26.71 3.80
C LEU A 375 -27.20 27.53 2.81
N ASP A 376 -25.98 27.81 3.22
CA ASP A 376 -24.92 28.30 2.35
C ASP A 376 -23.99 27.13 1.96
N LEU A 377 -23.61 27.05 0.70
CA LEU A 377 -22.70 26.08 0.16
C LEU A 377 -21.43 26.78 -0.35
N ASP A 378 -20.28 26.27 0.08
CA ASP A 378 -18.97 26.72 -0.38
C ASP A 378 -18.25 25.61 -1.15
N LEU A 379 -17.28 26.00 -1.98
CA LEU A 379 -16.33 25.07 -2.60
C LEU A 379 -15.23 24.68 -1.59
N PRO A 380 -14.46 23.59 -1.84
CA PRO A 380 -13.36 23.19 -0.95
C PRO A 380 -12.27 24.25 -0.76
N ASP A 381 -12.14 25.18 -1.72
CA ASP A 381 -11.22 26.32 -1.67
C ASP A 381 -11.78 27.54 -0.90
N GLY A 382 -12.98 27.42 -0.32
CA GLY A 382 -13.65 28.46 0.46
C GLY A 382 -14.42 29.47 -0.37
N ARG A 383 -14.44 29.38 -1.71
CA ARG A 383 -15.26 30.27 -2.54
C ARG A 383 -16.74 29.92 -2.39
N PRO A 384 -17.63 30.91 -2.24
CA PRO A 384 -19.06 30.67 -2.14
C PRO A 384 -19.61 30.08 -3.44
N LEU A 385 -20.31 28.96 -3.36
CA LEU A 385 -21.03 28.33 -4.46
C LEU A 385 -22.50 28.81 -4.48
N ARG A 386 -23.15 28.86 -3.30
CA ARG A 386 -24.55 29.23 -3.16
C ARG A 386 -24.84 29.74 -1.76
N LYS A 387 -25.73 30.71 -1.62
CA LYS A 387 -26.15 31.27 -0.34
C LYS A 387 -27.67 31.28 -0.19
N GLY A 388 -28.14 31.15 1.04
CA GLY A 388 -29.53 31.38 1.42
C GLY A 388 -30.50 30.36 0.80
N ILE A 389 -30.16 29.07 0.77
CA ILE A 389 -31.07 28.04 0.29
C ILE A 389 -32.02 27.69 1.44
N ASP A 390 -33.33 27.94 1.19
CA ASP A 390 -34.41 27.65 2.13
C ASP A 390 -35.56 26.95 1.40
N PHE A 391 -35.91 25.75 1.83
CA PHE A 391 -37.10 25.04 1.39
C PHE A 391 -37.51 23.93 2.37
N GLY A 392 -38.81 23.62 2.38
CA GLY A 392 -39.33 22.44 3.07
C GLY A 392 -40.11 21.56 2.10
N VAL A 393 -40.12 20.26 2.33
CA VAL A 393 -40.87 19.26 1.57
C VAL A 393 -41.65 18.39 2.54
N SER A 394 -42.96 18.38 2.40
CA SER A 394 -43.88 17.64 3.27
C SER A 394 -43.81 16.13 2.97
N PRO A 395 -44.21 15.27 3.92
CA PRO A 395 -44.29 13.84 3.66
C PRO A 395 -45.22 13.54 2.45
N GLY A 396 -44.74 12.73 1.49
CA GLY A 396 -45.46 12.38 0.27
C GLY A 396 -45.41 13.44 -0.84
N GLU A 397 -44.87 14.64 -0.58
CA GLU A 397 -44.71 15.69 -1.59
C GLU A 397 -43.51 15.37 -2.51
N ALA A 398 -43.65 15.71 -3.80
CA ALA A 398 -42.57 15.62 -4.77
C ALA A 398 -42.05 17.01 -5.16
N LEU A 399 -40.76 17.26 -4.95
CA LEU A 399 -40.08 18.53 -5.27
C LEU A 399 -39.08 18.32 -6.41
N LEU A 400 -39.16 19.14 -7.46
CA LEU A 400 -38.15 19.21 -8.52
C LEU A 400 -37.20 20.41 -8.29
N ILE A 401 -35.90 20.12 -8.18
CA ILE A 401 -34.86 21.14 -8.12
C ILE A 401 -34.32 21.37 -9.53
N ARG A 402 -34.50 22.58 -10.07
CA ARG A 402 -34.02 23.01 -11.40
C ARG A 402 -32.95 24.09 -11.27
N GLY A 403 -32.24 24.32 -12.35
CA GLY A 403 -31.23 25.38 -12.46
C GLY A 403 -30.18 25.06 -13.53
N PRO A 404 -29.43 26.03 -14.06
CA PRO A 404 -28.36 25.79 -15.03
C PRO A 404 -27.30 24.80 -14.55
N THR A 405 -26.52 24.24 -15.48
CA THR A 405 -25.38 23.40 -15.13
C THR A 405 -24.36 24.18 -14.32
N GLY A 406 -23.75 23.56 -13.30
CA GLY A 406 -22.78 24.22 -12.43
C GLY A 406 -23.37 25.06 -11.27
N THR A 407 -24.70 25.15 -11.12
CA THR A 407 -25.33 25.92 -10.02
C THR A 407 -25.27 25.23 -8.65
N GLY A 408 -24.67 24.04 -8.53
CA GLY A 408 -24.51 23.35 -7.25
C GLY A 408 -25.64 22.40 -6.87
N LYS A 409 -26.52 21.99 -7.83
CA LYS A 409 -27.64 21.06 -7.56
C LYS A 409 -27.18 19.74 -6.91
N SER A 410 -26.22 19.05 -7.53
CA SER A 410 -25.66 17.80 -6.97
C SER A 410 -24.91 18.06 -5.66
N THR A 411 -24.28 19.24 -5.51
CA THR A 411 -23.62 19.65 -4.26
C THR A 411 -24.65 19.85 -3.13
N LEU A 412 -25.83 20.40 -3.46
CA LEU A 412 -26.94 20.52 -2.52
C LEU A 412 -27.40 19.15 -2.05
N LEU A 413 -27.61 18.18 -2.95
CA LEU A 413 -27.96 16.80 -2.56
C LEU A 413 -26.86 16.15 -1.69
N ARG A 414 -25.57 16.38 -2.01
CA ARG A 414 -24.45 15.91 -1.17
C ARG A 414 -24.46 16.56 0.23
N ALA A 415 -24.78 17.84 0.33
CA ALA A 415 -24.90 18.55 1.60
C ALA A 415 -26.06 17.97 2.43
N ILE A 416 -27.21 17.74 1.82
CA ILE A 416 -28.37 17.11 2.44
C ILE A 416 -28.03 15.68 2.91
N ALA A 417 -27.25 14.92 2.14
CA ALA A 417 -26.78 13.59 2.51
C ALA A 417 -25.70 13.59 3.61
N GLY A 418 -25.23 14.77 4.07
CA GLY A 418 -24.12 14.90 5.01
C GLY A 418 -22.76 14.51 4.44
N LEU A 419 -22.62 14.58 3.11
CA LEU A 419 -21.37 14.26 2.38
C LEU A 419 -20.53 15.51 2.08
N TRP A 420 -21.13 16.71 2.12
CA TRP A 420 -20.47 17.99 1.78
C TRP A 420 -20.29 18.83 3.04
N PRO A 421 -19.07 18.98 3.56
CA PRO A 421 -18.85 19.70 4.81
C PRO A 421 -18.57 21.19 4.63
N PHE A 422 -18.52 21.69 3.38
CA PHE A 422 -18.15 23.08 3.07
C PHE A 422 -19.38 23.96 2.97
N GLY A 423 -19.53 24.91 3.89
CA GLY A 423 -20.67 25.80 3.98
C GLY A 423 -21.19 25.92 5.41
N ARG A 424 -22.44 26.38 5.56
CA ARG A 424 -23.12 26.48 6.86
C ARG A 424 -24.63 26.38 6.67
N GLY A 425 -25.34 25.99 7.72
CA GLY A 425 -26.80 25.92 7.68
C GLY A 425 -27.34 24.69 8.38
N ARG A 426 -28.64 24.44 8.22
CA ARG A 426 -29.31 23.31 8.84
C ARG A 426 -30.10 22.52 7.83
N VAL A 427 -30.00 21.20 7.93
CA VAL A 427 -30.80 20.26 7.15
C VAL A 427 -31.51 19.33 8.14
N ARG A 428 -32.83 19.22 8.03
CA ARG A 428 -33.60 18.25 8.78
C ARG A 428 -34.15 17.22 7.82
N LEU A 429 -33.84 15.96 8.07
CA LEU A 429 -34.30 14.81 7.31
C LEU A 429 -35.30 14.00 8.11
N ASP A 430 -36.21 13.31 7.42
CA ASP A 430 -37.13 12.31 8.01
C ASP A 430 -36.33 11.28 8.85
N GLU A 431 -36.86 10.90 10.00
CA GLU A 431 -36.23 9.92 10.90
C GLU A 431 -36.08 8.53 10.23
N ARG A 432 -36.99 8.23 9.30
CA ARG A 432 -36.98 6.98 8.54
C ARG A 432 -35.89 7.01 7.47
N ARG A 433 -35.69 5.86 6.82
CA ARG A 433 -34.64 5.67 5.79
C ARG A 433 -34.83 6.65 4.61
N ALA A 434 -33.83 7.44 4.32
CA ALA A 434 -33.68 8.21 3.09
C ALA A 434 -32.79 7.45 2.10
N PHE A 435 -33.15 7.46 0.80
CA PHE A 435 -32.40 6.78 -0.26
C PHE A 435 -31.95 7.78 -1.32
N PHE A 436 -30.64 7.76 -1.63
CA PHE A 436 -30.03 8.66 -2.59
C PHE A 436 -29.59 7.88 -3.83
N ILE A 437 -30.13 8.26 -4.99
CA ILE A 437 -29.69 7.74 -6.29
C ILE A 437 -28.80 8.79 -6.95
N PRO A 438 -27.50 8.53 -7.10
CA PRO A 438 -26.58 9.42 -7.78
C PRO A 438 -26.75 9.35 -9.30
N GLN A 439 -26.22 10.32 -10.02
CA GLN A 439 -26.25 10.39 -11.48
C GLN A 439 -25.63 9.13 -12.14
N GLN A 440 -24.53 8.62 -11.59
CA GLN A 440 -23.96 7.32 -11.97
C GLN A 440 -24.22 6.31 -10.87
N SER A 441 -24.96 5.26 -11.21
CA SER A 441 -25.29 4.19 -10.27
C SER A 441 -24.09 3.29 -10.02
N TYR A 442 -23.75 3.07 -8.75
CA TYR A 442 -22.72 2.09 -8.38
C TYR A 442 -23.31 0.67 -8.46
N ILE A 443 -22.60 -0.20 -9.16
CA ILE A 443 -22.90 -1.63 -9.25
C ILE A 443 -21.72 -2.39 -8.67
N PRO A 444 -21.90 -3.10 -7.53
CA PRO A 444 -20.83 -3.87 -6.92
C PRO A 444 -20.44 -5.07 -7.78
N LEU A 445 -19.21 -5.56 -7.58
CA LEU A 445 -18.77 -6.83 -8.12
C LEU A 445 -19.56 -7.96 -7.43
N GLY A 446 -19.93 -8.99 -8.19
CA GLY A 446 -20.66 -10.14 -7.68
C GLY A 446 -21.84 -10.55 -8.52
N SER A 447 -22.84 -11.17 -7.90
CA SER A 447 -24.06 -11.59 -8.60
C SER A 447 -25.04 -10.43 -8.83
N LEU A 448 -25.95 -10.58 -9.80
CA LEU A 448 -27.02 -9.60 -10.03
C LEU A 448 -27.90 -9.43 -8.78
N ARG A 449 -28.13 -10.50 -8.02
CA ARG A 449 -28.81 -10.47 -6.72
C ARG A 449 -28.12 -9.51 -5.75
N GLN A 450 -26.79 -9.61 -5.61
CA GLN A 450 -26.02 -8.70 -4.76
C GLN A 450 -26.09 -7.27 -5.27
N ALA A 451 -26.04 -7.09 -6.58
CA ALA A 451 -26.20 -5.77 -7.19
C ALA A 451 -27.56 -5.15 -6.92
N LEU A 452 -28.66 -5.93 -6.97
CA LEU A 452 -30.01 -5.46 -6.66
C LEU A 452 -30.21 -5.07 -5.19
N LEU A 453 -29.62 -5.85 -4.29
CA LEU A 453 -29.87 -5.72 -2.84
C LEU A 453 -28.92 -4.75 -2.15
N TYR A 454 -27.87 -4.31 -2.85
CA TYR A 454 -26.89 -3.35 -2.30
C TYR A 454 -27.59 -2.07 -1.76
N PRO A 455 -27.24 -1.60 -0.53
CA PRO A 455 -26.11 -2.00 0.30
C PRO A 455 -26.39 -3.16 1.28
N ASP A 456 -27.59 -3.75 1.26
CA ASP A 456 -27.95 -4.85 2.15
C ASP A 456 -27.41 -6.19 1.59
N ASP A 457 -27.19 -7.20 2.43
CA ASP A 457 -26.68 -8.52 2.01
C ASP A 457 -27.73 -9.45 1.40
N GLY A 458 -29.00 -9.12 1.60
CA GLY A 458 -30.16 -9.69 0.92
C GLY A 458 -30.41 -11.18 1.08
N ALA A 459 -29.79 -11.84 2.04
CA ALA A 459 -29.92 -13.28 2.25
C ALA A 459 -31.36 -13.77 2.50
N ALA A 460 -32.28 -12.87 2.84
CA ALA A 460 -33.65 -13.19 3.21
C ALA A 460 -34.73 -12.86 2.12
N VAL A 461 -34.33 -12.29 0.96
CA VAL A 461 -35.32 -11.88 -0.06
C VAL A 461 -35.60 -13.02 -1.06
N PRO A 462 -36.85 -13.52 -1.18
CA PRO A 462 -37.18 -14.58 -2.11
C PRO A 462 -36.88 -14.18 -3.57
N PRO A 463 -36.43 -15.13 -4.42
CA PRO A 463 -36.15 -14.88 -5.83
C PRO A 463 -37.34 -14.31 -6.60
N GLU A 464 -38.57 -14.76 -6.27
CA GLU A 464 -39.80 -14.33 -6.91
C GLU A 464 -40.05 -12.82 -6.69
N LYS A 465 -39.73 -12.29 -5.48
CA LYS A 465 -39.83 -10.85 -5.19
C LYS A 465 -38.84 -10.07 -6.05
N LEU A 466 -37.62 -10.58 -6.21
CA LEU A 466 -36.58 -9.92 -7.02
C LEU A 466 -36.94 -9.89 -8.50
N VAL A 467 -37.44 -11.02 -9.06
CA VAL A 467 -37.94 -11.11 -10.44
C VAL A 467 -39.13 -10.16 -10.64
N GLY A 468 -40.06 -10.14 -9.68
CA GLY A 468 -41.19 -9.22 -9.70
C GLY A 468 -40.80 -7.75 -9.74
N VAL A 469 -39.75 -7.37 -8.99
CA VAL A 469 -39.20 -6.01 -9.00
C VAL A 469 -38.51 -5.71 -10.33
N LEU A 470 -37.70 -6.63 -10.87
CA LEU A 470 -37.07 -6.47 -12.18
C LEU A 470 -38.10 -6.24 -13.28
N LYS A 471 -39.21 -6.98 -13.26
CA LYS A 471 -40.29 -6.79 -14.20
C LYS A 471 -40.92 -5.40 -14.11
N LYS A 472 -41.13 -4.87 -12.89
CA LYS A 472 -41.70 -3.51 -12.68
C LYS A 472 -40.83 -2.39 -13.26
N VAL A 473 -39.53 -2.59 -13.31
CA VAL A 473 -38.61 -1.59 -13.88
C VAL A 473 -38.20 -1.89 -15.32
N GLY A 474 -38.79 -2.92 -15.97
CA GLY A 474 -38.51 -3.29 -17.37
C GLY A 474 -37.17 -4.02 -17.57
N LEU A 475 -36.74 -4.80 -16.58
CA LEU A 475 -35.51 -5.63 -16.61
C LEU A 475 -35.84 -7.12 -16.45
N GLU A 476 -37.02 -7.57 -16.85
CA GLU A 476 -37.48 -8.97 -16.67
C GLU A 476 -36.58 -10.01 -17.33
N HIS A 477 -35.90 -9.64 -18.44
CA HIS A 477 -34.97 -10.49 -19.16
C HIS A 477 -33.76 -10.91 -18.33
N LEU A 478 -33.42 -10.15 -17.28
CA LEU A 478 -32.33 -10.44 -16.35
C LEU A 478 -32.73 -11.41 -15.22
N GLY A 479 -34.05 -11.72 -15.08
CA GLY A 479 -34.54 -12.60 -14.03
C GLY A 479 -33.84 -13.95 -13.95
N PRO A 480 -33.61 -14.66 -15.07
CA PRO A 480 -32.88 -15.94 -15.07
C PRO A 480 -31.43 -15.86 -14.65
N GLU A 481 -30.82 -14.66 -14.66
CA GLU A 481 -29.40 -14.43 -14.38
C GLU A 481 -29.14 -13.89 -12.96
N LEU A 482 -30.13 -13.93 -12.05
CA LEU A 482 -30.01 -13.33 -10.70
C LEU A 482 -28.77 -13.77 -9.93
N ASP A 483 -28.42 -15.04 -9.99
CA ASP A 483 -27.30 -15.60 -9.23
C ASP A 483 -25.99 -15.67 -10.05
N LYS A 484 -26.03 -15.21 -11.30
CA LYS A 484 -24.84 -15.16 -12.15
C LYS A 484 -23.89 -14.08 -11.66
N VAL A 485 -22.64 -14.46 -11.43
CA VAL A 485 -21.53 -13.55 -11.13
C VAL A 485 -20.96 -13.04 -12.45
N ASP A 486 -20.95 -11.72 -12.62
CA ASP A 486 -20.49 -11.08 -13.85
C ASP A 486 -20.02 -9.64 -13.57
N MET A 487 -19.38 -8.99 -14.56
CA MET A 487 -19.04 -7.56 -14.52
C MET A 487 -20.23 -6.68 -14.91
N TRP A 488 -21.29 -6.74 -14.10
CA TRP A 488 -22.58 -6.12 -14.37
C TRP A 488 -22.49 -4.62 -14.72
N ALA A 489 -21.56 -3.88 -14.11
CA ALA A 489 -21.33 -2.47 -14.42
C ALA A 489 -20.91 -2.21 -15.87
N GLN A 490 -20.24 -3.18 -16.51
CA GLN A 490 -19.80 -3.07 -17.93
C GLN A 490 -20.81 -3.71 -18.89
N ARG A 491 -21.55 -4.70 -18.42
CA ARG A 491 -22.51 -5.45 -19.23
C ARG A 491 -23.83 -4.71 -19.42
N LEU A 492 -24.30 -4.01 -18.38
CA LEU A 492 -25.55 -3.25 -18.43
C LEU A 492 -25.33 -1.91 -19.14
N SER A 493 -26.24 -1.58 -20.07
CA SER A 493 -26.33 -0.25 -20.64
C SER A 493 -26.60 0.81 -19.56
N GLY A 494 -26.31 2.07 -19.82
CA GLY A 494 -26.58 3.16 -18.87
C GLY A 494 -28.04 3.24 -18.43
N GLY A 495 -28.97 2.98 -19.35
CA GLY A 495 -30.40 2.93 -19.06
C GLY A 495 -30.79 1.75 -18.14
N GLU A 496 -30.22 0.57 -18.36
CA GLU A 496 -30.45 -0.60 -17.49
C GLU A 496 -29.85 -0.40 -16.10
N GLN A 497 -28.67 0.25 -15.99
CA GLN A 497 -28.08 0.62 -14.70
C GLN A 497 -28.99 1.58 -13.91
N GLN A 498 -29.59 2.56 -14.58
CA GLN A 498 -30.56 3.47 -13.96
C GLN A 498 -31.82 2.71 -13.53
N ARG A 499 -32.38 1.84 -14.38
CA ARG A 499 -33.53 0.97 -14.01
C ARG A 499 -33.22 0.08 -12.81
N LEU A 500 -32.00 -0.46 -12.72
CA LEU A 500 -31.53 -1.24 -11.57
C LEU A 500 -31.52 -0.40 -10.27
N ALA A 501 -31.12 0.87 -10.36
CA ALA A 501 -31.17 1.78 -9.21
C ALA A 501 -32.61 2.03 -8.72
N PHE A 502 -33.58 2.14 -9.64
CA PHE A 502 -34.98 2.22 -9.27
C PHE A 502 -35.53 0.91 -8.67
N ALA A 503 -35.04 -0.25 -9.13
CA ALA A 503 -35.35 -1.53 -8.51
C ALA A 503 -34.94 -1.57 -7.03
N ARG A 504 -33.78 -0.98 -6.69
CA ARG A 504 -33.33 -0.86 -5.29
C ARG A 504 -34.28 -0.03 -4.42
N ILE A 505 -34.89 1.04 -4.97
CA ILE A 505 -35.92 1.82 -4.26
C ILE A 505 -37.10 0.94 -3.88
N LEU A 506 -37.57 0.12 -4.83
CA LEU A 506 -38.72 -0.79 -4.61
C LEU A 506 -38.43 -1.86 -3.56
N LEU A 507 -37.19 -2.26 -3.40
CA LEU A 507 -36.76 -3.22 -2.39
C LEU A 507 -36.53 -2.58 -1.01
N ALA A 508 -36.01 -1.35 -0.98
CA ALA A 508 -35.66 -0.65 0.23
C ALA A 508 -36.84 0.09 0.90
N GLU A 509 -37.91 0.36 0.16
CA GLU A 509 -39.13 1.06 0.60
C GLU A 509 -38.84 2.33 1.45
N PRO A 510 -38.01 3.26 0.96
CA PRO A 510 -37.58 4.42 1.77
C PRO A 510 -38.71 5.44 1.93
N ALA A 511 -38.67 6.22 3.03
CA ALA A 511 -39.60 7.31 3.26
C ALA A 511 -39.29 8.54 2.41
N VAL A 512 -38.02 8.77 2.08
CA VAL A 512 -37.57 9.89 1.27
C VAL A 512 -36.63 9.37 0.17
N ILE A 513 -36.84 9.82 -1.05
CA ILE A 513 -36.07 9.45 -2.23
C ILE A 513 -35.43 10.72 -2.81
N PHE A 514 -34.11 10.69 -2.95
CA PHE A 514 -33.34 11.72 -3.63
C PHE A 514 -32.82 11.18 -4.97
N LEU A 515 -33.10 11.91 -6.07
CA LEU A 515 -32.75 11.52 -7.43
C LEU A 515 -31.86 12.63 -8.06
N ASP A 516 -30.59 12.32 -8.31
CA ASP A 516 -29.65 13.23 -9.00
C ASP A 516 -29.52 12.82 -10.46
N GLU A 517 -30.32 13.44 -11.35
CA GLU A 517 -30.37 13.14 -12.79
C GLU A 517 -30.51 11.61 -13.10
N ALA A 518 -31.22 10.90 -12.24
CA ALA A 518 -31.25 9.43 -12.20
C ALA A 518 -31.92 8.76 -13.42
N THR A 519 -32.45 9.55 -14.36
CA THR A 519 -33.08 9.09 -15.61
C THR A 519 -32.43 9.70 -16.86
N ALA A 520 -31.22 10.26 -16.74
CA ALA A 520 -30.55 10.95 -17.85
C ALA A 520 -30.24 10.05 -19.05
N SER A 521 -29.98 8.74 -18.81
CA SER A 521 -29.68 7.73 -19.85
C SER A 521 -30.91 7.03 -20.42
N LEU A 522 -32.12 7.39 -19.99
CA LEU A 522 -33.36 6.81 -20.47
C LEU A 522 -34.00 7.68 -21.55
N ASP A 523 -34.81 7.08 -22.42
CA ASP A 523 -35.75 7.76 -23.29
C ASP A 523 -36.89 8.41 -22.46
N GLU A 524 -37.71 9.25 -23.10
CA GLU A 524 -38.80 9.91 -22.40
C GLU A 524 -39.86 8.93 -21.88
N ALA A 525 -40.18 7.89 -22.65
CA ALA A 525 -41.14 6.86 -22.24
C ALA A 525 -40.65 6.07 -21.01
N GLY A 526 -39.37 5.67 -20.99
CA GLY A 526 -38.76 5.01 -19.84
C GLY A 526 -38.69 5.92 -18.60
N GLN A 527 -38.39 7.20 -18.78
CA GLN A 527 -38.44 8.17 -17.70
C GLN A 527 -39.86 8.32 -17.13
N GLN A 528 -40.88 8.49 -17.99
CA GLN A 528 -42.25 8.61 -17.57
C GLN A 528 -42.70 7.39 -16.78
N ALA A 529 -42.44 6.19 -17.31
CA ALA A 529 -42.80 4.93 -16.65
C ALA A 529 -42.20 4.81 -15.23
N LEU A 530 -40.93 5.17 -15.05
CA LEU A 530 -40.27 5.10 -13.74
C LEU A 530 -40.78 6.17 -12.76
N TYR A 531 -41.00 7.42 -13.19
CA TYR A 531 -41.56 8.45 -12.31
C TYR A 531 -42.99 8.15 -11.93
N GLN A 532 -43.82 7.63 -12.88
CA GLN A 532 -45.17 7.17 -12.57
C GLN A 532 -45.15 6.03 -11.56
N LEU A 533 -44.24 5.06 -11.76
CA LEU A 533 -44.05 3.96 -10.80
C LEU A 533 -43.74 4.48 -9.40
N LEU A 534 -42.90 5.51 -9.26
CA LEU A 534 -42.60 6.11 -7.94
C LEU A 534 -43.80 6.85 -7.33
N ARG A 535 -44.62 7.54 -8.15
CA ARG A 535 -45.81 8.25 -7.66
C ARG A 535 -46.90 7.28 -7.20
N ASP A 536 -46.97 6.10 -7.82
CA ASP A 536 -47.99 5.08 -7.54
C ASP A 536 -47.60 4.13 -6.39
N LEU A 537 -46.45 4.39 -5.71
CA LEU A 537 -45.99 3.54 -4.61
C LEU A 537 -46.94 3.62 -3.40
N PRO A 538 -47.32 2.49 -2.80
CA PRO A 538 -48.34 2.44 -1.74
C PRO A 538 -47.97 3.12 -0.44
N TRP A 539 -46.66 3.38 -0.21
CA TRP A 539 -46.16 4.06 1.00
C TRP A 539 -45.92 5.58 0.79
N HIS A 540 -46.29 6.12 -0.38
CA HIS A 540 -46.25 7.53 -0.74
C HIS A 540 -44.93 8.25 -0.28
N PRO A 541 -43.74 7.89 -0.83
CA PRO A 541 -42.49 8.47 -0.41
C PRO A 541 -42.42 9.97 -0.77
N THR A 542 -41.71 10.74 0.03
CA THR A 542 -41.27 12.09 -0.35
C THR A 542 -40.22 12.00 -1.45
N ILE A 543 -40.38 12.69 -2.56
CA ILE A 543 -39.48 12.62 -3.72
C ILE A 543 -38.81 13.97 -3.94
N ILE A 544 -37.49 13.99 -3.98
CA ILE A 544 -36.71 15.20 -4.32
C ILE A 544 -35.81 14.86 -5.51
N SER A 545 -36.13 15.46 -6.65
CA SER A 545 -35.40 15.19 -7.90
C SER A 545 -34.59 16.40 -8.36
N VAL A 546 -33.42 16.16 -8.89
CA VAL A 546 -32.66 17.09 -9.71
C VAL A 546 -32.75 16.66 -11.16
N GLY A 547 -33.13 17.55 -12.06
CA GLY A 547 -33.21 17.24 -13.48
C GLY A 547 -33.46 18.45 -14.37
N HIS A 548 -33.20 18.28 -15.67
CA HIS A 548 -33.28 19.36 -16.67
C HIS A 548 -34.38 19.16 -17.71
N ARG A 549 -34.94 17.93 -17.84
CA ARG A 549 -35.92 17.63 -18.88
C ARG A 549 -37.24 18.34 -18.66
N ALA A 550 -37.85 18.83 -19.74
CA ALA A 550 -39.08 19.59 -19.72
C ALA A 550 -40.31 18.76 -19.24
N THR A 551 -40.25 17.45 -19.33
CA THR A 551 -41.30 16.51 -18.90
C THR A 551 -41.31 16.22 -17.39
N LEU A 552 -40.26 16.58 -16.64
CA LEU A 552 -40.17 16.26 -15.20
C LEU A 552 -41.21 17.03 -14.33
N PRO A 553 -41.54 18.28 -14.58
CA PRO A 553 -42.50 19.03 -13.74
C PRO A 553 -43.84 18.33 -13.56
N GLN A 554 -44.33 17.56 -14.54
CA GLN A 554 -45.63 16.88 -14.46
C GLN A 554 -45.69 15.77 -13.37
N PHE A 555 -44.53 15.28 -12.88
CA PHE A 555 -44.43 14.26 -11.82
C PHE A 555 -44.15 14.88 -10.45
N HIS A 556 -44.05 16.22 -10.35
CA HIS A 556 -43.71 16.92 -9.12
C HIS A 556 -44.77 17.93 -8.75
N ASP A 557 -45.03 18.03 -7.47
CA ASP A 557 -46.06 18.95 -6.94
C ASP A 557 -45.56 20.39 -6.93
N ARG A 558 -44.21 20.55 -6.83
CA ARG A 558 -43.58 21.87 -6.78
C ARG A 558 -42.19 21.89 -7.45
N VAL A 559 -41.80 23.02 -7.98
CA VAL A 559 -40.49 23.27 -8.57
C VAL A 559 -39.73 24.28 -7.73
N PHE A 560 -38.47 24.00 -7.40
CA PHE A 560 -37.55 24.92 -6.75
C PHE A 560 -36.43 25.30 -7.72
N ASP A 561 -36.39 26.56 -8.13
CA ASP A 561 -35.37 27.06 -9.04
C ASP A 561 -34.13 27.53 -8.30
N LEU A 562 -33.03 26.81 -8.54
CA LEU A 562 -31.71 27.18 -8.06
C LEU A 562 -31.07 28.19 -9.05
N SER A 563 -31.63 29.38 -9.17
CA SER A 563 -31.13 30.44 -10.07
C SER A 563 -29.73 30.93 -9.68
N PRO A 564 -28.85 31.40 -10.58
CA PRO A 564 -27.59 32.03 -10.21
C PRO A 564 -27.83 33.20 -9.26
N VAL A 565 -26.97 33.36 -8.24
CA VAL A 565 -26.91 34.63 -7.49
C VAL A 565 -26.62 35.71 -8.54
N ALA A 566 -27.51 36.70 -8.70
CA ALA A 566 -27.20 37.87 -9.49
C ALA A 566 -25.85 38.40 -8.96
N ALA A 567 -24.83 38.43 -9.82
CA ALA A 567 -23.58 39.07 -9.49
C ALA A 567 -23.95 40.51 -9.09
N ALA A 568 -23.71 40.83 -7.82
CA ALA A 568 -23.79 42.24 -7.42
C ALA A 568 -22.72 42.95 -8.26
N VAL A 569 -23.19 43.66 -9.28
CA VAL A 569 -22.38 44.63 -10.02
C VAL A 569 -22.01 45.69 -8.99
N ALA A 570 -20.73 45.67 -8.58
CA ALA A 570 -20.08 46.76 -7.88
C ALA A 570 -18.92 47.25 -8.73
#